data_f8f7caa353b92e466c0eb3211138f376
#
_entry.id   f8f7caa353b92e466c0eb3211138f376
#
_cell.length_a   1.000
_cell.length_b   1.000
_cell.length_c   1.000
_cell.angle_alpha   90.00
_cell.angle_beta   90.00
_cell.angle_gamma   90.00
#
_symmetry.space_group_name_H-M   'P 1'
#
loop_
_entity.id
_entity.type
_entity.pdbx_description
1 polymer ?
#
loop_
_entity_poly.entity_id
_entity_poly.type
_entity_poly.pdbx_seq_one_letter_code
_entity_poly.pdbx_strand_id
1 'polypeptide(L)'
;MVELKKGLYLISTPIGNLEDISLRAINILQEVDFIICENPKHSLKLLNKLGIKKKLFSLHDYNEDIVINRIKKYQGNSAIALISDAGSPLISDPGFRLVKDFINKNIFVTSIPGASSVVSSLQLSGLPINNFVFFGFVPKKQSSASLLIKRIKELNITCVVFVPGKKIKKFLELIMKNSKD
;
A
#
# COMPACT_ATOMS: atom_id res chain seq x y z
N MET A 1 11.42 26.93 -3.98
CA MET A 1 10.69 25.63 -3.99
C MET A 1 10.42 25.28 -5.44
N VAL A 2 10.64 24.05 -5.85
CA VAL A 2 10.30 23.61 -7.21
C VAL A 2 8.80 23.31 -7.23
N GLU A 3 8.05 24.00 -8.10
CA GLU A 3 6.62 23.77 -8.26
C GLU A 3 6.36 22.31 -8.64
N LEU A 4 5.45 21.63 -7.91
CA LEU A 4 5.09 20.26 -8.20
C LEU A 4 4.35 20.15 -9.53
N LYS A 5 4.76 19.20 -10.36
CA LYS A 5 4.01 18.85 -11.56
C LYS A 5 2.61 18.38 -11.18
N LYS A 6 1.58 18.89 -11.87
CA LYS A 6 0.19 18.48 -11.63
C LYS A 6 0.01 17.01 -12.01
N GLY A 7 -0.61 16.22 -11.10
CA GLY A 7 -0.78 14.78 -11.27
C GLY A 7 -0.88 14.02 -9.95
N LEU A 8 -0.62 12.71 -9.98
CA LEU A 8 -0.78 11.79 -8.86
C LEU A 8 0.58 11.33 -8.31
N TYR A 9 0.77 11.50 -7.03
CA TYR A 9 1.97 11.08 -6.27
C TYR A 9 1.61 9.93 -5.34
N LEU A 10 2.11 8.73 -5.63
CA LEU A 10 1.94 7.55 -4.78
C LEU A 10 3.03 7.60 -3.70
N ILE A 11 2.65 7.84 -2.45
CA ILE A 11 3.61 8.11 -1.38
C ILE A 11 3.57 6.98 -0.36
N SER A 12 4.71 6.30 -0.17
CA SER A 12 4.86 5.30 0.88
C SER A 12 4.87 5.96 2.25
N THR A 13 4.12 5.38 3.20
CA THR A 13 4.03 5.81 4.59
C THR A 13 4.77 4.83 5.52
N PRO A 14 5.12 5.23 6.75
CA PRO A 14 5.78 4.36 7.72
C PRO A 14 5.00 3.07 8.03
N ILE A 15 5.73 1.99 8.33
CA ILE A 15 5.17 0.67 8.64
C ILE A 15 5.28 0.28 10.12
N GLY A 16 5.56 1.23 11.00
CA GLY A 16 5.70 0.99 12.44
C GLY A 16 6.50 2.07 13.16
N ASN A 17 7.51 2.66 12.50
CA ASN A 17 8.27 3.79 13.02
C ASN A 17 8.00 5.02 12.15
N LEU A 18 7.49 6.09 12.75
CA LEU A 18 7.15 7.33 12.02
C LEU A 18 8.36 8.05 11.39
N GLU A 19 9.57 7.71 11.85
CA GLU A 19 10.82 8.27 11.30
C GLU A 19 11.23 7.65 9.96
N ASP A 20 10.59 6.53 9.57
CA ASP A 20 10.86 5.88 8.28
C ASP A 20 10.25 6.63 7.08
N ILE A 21 9.60 7.76 7.30
CA ILE A 21 9.12 8.59 6.21
C ILE A 21 10.28 9.36 5.57
N SER A 22 10.36 9.33 4.23
CA SER A 22 11.43 10.06 3.53
C SER A 22 11.20 11.58 3.56
N LEU A 23 12.29 12.35 3.60
CA LEU A 23 12.23 13.83 3.51
C LEU A 23 11.49 14.28 2.24
N ARG A 24 11.68 13.57 1.11
CA ARG A 24 10.97 13.87 -0.13
C ARG A 24 9.46 13.65 -0.01
N ALA A 25 9.03 12.60 0.71
CA ALA A 25 7.61 12.36 0.99
C ALA A 25 7.01 13.50 1.81
N ILE A 26 7.71 13.96 2.86
CA ILE A 26 7.28 15.08 3.70
C ILE A 26 7.10 16.35 2.86
N ASN A 27 8.11 16.71 2.07
CA ASN A 27 8.08 17.91 1.23
C ASN A 27 6.90 17.86 0.23
N ILE A 28 6.68 16.73 -0.42
CA ILE A 28 5.57 16.59 -1.37
C ILE A 28 4.21 16.65 -0.65
N LEU A 29 4.06 16.01 0.52
CA LEU A 29 2.83 16.07 1.30
C LEU A 29 2.51 17.51 1.76
N GLN A 30 3.52 18.35 1.98
CA GLN A 30 3.35 19.76 2.28
C GLN A 30 2.90 20.59 1.08
N GLU A 31 3.28 20.20 -0.14
CA GLU A 31 3.07 20.99 -1.36
C GLU A 31 1.82 20.55 -2.15
N VAL A 32 1.35 19.29 -2.04
CA VAL A 32 0.16 18.83 -2.78
C VAL A 32 -1.10 19.61 -2.41
N ASP A 33 -2.03 19.70 -3.34
CA ASP A 33 -3.31 20.40 -3.15
C ASP A 33 -4.21 19.67 -2.15
N PHE A 34 -4.24 18.33 -2.20
CA PHE A 34 -4.98 17.47 -1.27
C PHE A 34 -4.42 16.04 -1.27
N ILE A 35 -4.88 15.26 -0.29
CA ILE A 35 -4.42 13.89 -0.08
C ILE A 35 -5.61 12.94 -0.18
N ILE A 36 -5.43 11.85 -0.90
CA ILE A 36 -6.32 10.68 -0.93
C ILE A 36 -5.69 9.63 -0.01
N CYS A 37 -6.48 9.05 0.90
CA CYS A 37 -6.01 8.06 1.87
C CYS A 37 -7.09 7.02 2.15
N GLU A 38 -6.70 5.84 2.61
CA GLU A 38 -7.65 4.78 2.96
C GLU A 38 -8.48 5.17 4.18
N ASN A 39 -7.82 5.48 5.31
CA ASN A 39 -8.46 5.85 6.56
C ASN A 39 -8.00 7.25 7.02
N PRO A 40 -8.83 8.30 6.84
CA PRO A 40 -8.49 9.66 7.25
C PRO A 40 -8.09 9.79 8.73
N LYS A 41 -8.76 9.05 9.65
CA LYS A 41 -8.43 9.09 11.08
C LYS A 41 -7.04 8.53 11.37
N HIS A 42 -6.63 7.51 10.63
CA HIS A 42 -5.29 6.93 10.74
C HIS A 42 -4.24 7.88 10.15
N SER A 43 -4.46 8.34 8.93
CA SER A 43 -3.56 9.25 8.21
C SER A 43 -3.33 10.57 8.97
N LEU A 44 -4.37 11.10 9.63
CA LEU A 44 -4.24 12.31 10.46
C LEU A 44 -3.21 12.19 11.58
N LYS A 45 -2.95 10.99 12.13
CA LYS A 45 -1.91 10.81 13.16
C LYS A 45 -0.53 11.13 12.60
N LEU A 46 -0.22 10.62 11.42
CA LEU A 46 1.04 10.90 10.72
C LEU A 46 1.11 12.38 10.32
N LEU A 47 0.08 12.89 9.63
CA LEU A 47 0.05 14.25 9.11
C LEU A 47 0.17 15.31 10.22
N ASN A 48 -0.52 15.11 11.36
CA ASN A 48 -0.42 15.99 12.51
C ASN A 48 0.99 15.99 13.12
N LYS A 49 1.64 14.83 13.23
CA LYS A 49 3.03 14.75 13.71
C LYS A 49 3.99 15.51 12.79
N LEU A 50 3.71 15.54 11.49
CA LEU A 50 4.49 16.28 10.49
C LEU A 50 4.08 17.76 10.34
N GLY A 51 3.08 18.22 11.08
CA GLY A 51 2.55 19.58 10.95
C GLY A 51 1.81 19.86 9.64
N ILE A 52 1.34 18.81 8.94
CA ILE A 52 0.72 18.89 7.61
C ILE A 52 -0.80 18.99 7.77
N LYS A 53 -1.39 20.07 7.25
CA LYS A 53 -2.84 20.30 7.23
C LYS A 53 -3.33 20.32 5.77
N LYS A 54 -3.92 19.23 5.30
CA LYS A 54 -4.46 19.08 3.94
C LYS A 54 -5.87 18.52 3.97
N LYS A 55 -6.65 18.82 2.93
CA LYS A 55 -7.94 18.18 2.72
C LYS A 55 -7.74 16.70 2.41
N LEU A 56 -8.50 15.83 3.08
CA LEU A 56 -8.43 14.39 2.89
C LEU A 56 -9.67 13.88 2.15
N PHE A 57 -9.46 12.95 1.21
CA PHE A 57 -10.51 12.16 0.59
C PHE A 57 -10.29 10.69 0.96
N SER A 58 -11.32 10.04 1.50
CA SER A 58 -11.25 8.62 1.80
C SER A 58 -11.46 7.78 0.55
N LEU A 59 -10.55 6.82 0.30
CA LEU A 59 -10.59 5.87 -0.80
C LEU A 59 -10.55 4.45 -0.24
N HIS A 60 -11.51 3.61 -0.63
CA HIS A 60 -11.54 2.19 -0.30
C HIS A 60 -12.13 1.41 -1.49
N ASP A 61 -11.97 0.09 -1.53
CA ASP A 61 -12.37 -0.75 -2.67
C ASP A 61 -13.79 -0.53 -3.18
N TYR A 62 -14.71 -0.13 -2.29
CA TYR A 62 -16.13 0.05 -2.63
C TYR A 62 -16.49 1.48 -3.10
N ASN A 63 -15.57 2.46 -3.04
CA ASN A 63 -15.87 3.84 -3.41
C ASN A 63 -14.92 4.45 -4.44
N GLU A 64 -14.03 3.67 -5.05
CA GLU A 64 -13.04 4.20 -5.99
C GLU A 64 -13.69 5.01 -7.12
N ASP A 65 -14.75 4.49 -7.75
CA ASP A 65 -15.45 5.18 -8.84
C ASP A 65 -16.08 6.50 -8.37
N ILE A 66 -16.62 6.54 -7.15
CA ILE A 66 -17.19 7.76 -6.54
C ILE A 66 -16.08 8.80 -6.33
N VAL A 67 -14.93 8.37 -5.80
CA VAL A 67 -13.79 9.27 -5.57
C VAL A 67 -13.22 9.78 -6.88
N ILE A 68 -13.02 8.90 -7.88
CA ILE A 68 -12.55 9.28 -9.22
C ILE A 68 -13.47 10.37 -9.82
N ASN A 69 -14.79 10.17 -9.79
CA ASN A 69 -15.75 11.15 -10.28
C ASN A 69 -15.68 12.47 -9.50
N ARG A 70 -15.55 12.41 -8.18
CA ARG A 70 -15.48 13.59 -7.30
C ARG A 70 -14.23 14.43 -7.54
N ILE A 71 -13.10 13.80 -7.86
CA ILE A 71 -11.83 14.49 -8.11
C ILE A 71 -11.60 14.81 -9.59
N LYS A 72 -12.50 14.39 -10.50
CA LYS A 72 -12.35 14.55 -11.94
C LYS A 72 -11.98 15.98 -12.36
N LYS A 73 -12.57 17.00 -11.72
CA LYS A 73 -12.28 18.41 -11.99
C LYS A 73 -10.87 18.87 -11.58
N TYR A 74 -10.19 18.11 -10.75
CA TYR A 74 -8.83 18.40 -10.27
C TYR A 74 -7.76 17.65 -11.06
N GLN A 75 -8.15 16.62 -11.81
CA GLN A 75 -7.24 15.81 -12.61
C GLN A 75 -6.53 16.66 -13.66
N GLY A 76 -5.20 16.59 -13.72
CA GLY A 76 -4.37 17.41 -14.61
C GLY A 76 -4.16 18.86 -14.16
N ASN A 77 -4.96 19.37 -13.20
CA ASN A 77 -4.88 20.74 -12.70
C ASN A 77 -4.37 20.85 -11.26
N SER A 78 -4.23 19.74 -10.57
CA SER A 78 -3.79 19.67 -9.17
C SER A 78 -2.71 18.62 -8.97
N ALA A 79 -1.82 18.86 -8.01
CA ALA A 79 -0.91 17.86 -7.46
C ALA A 79 -1.62 17.11 -6.32
N ILE A 80 -1.78 15.80 -6.45
CA ILE A 80 -2.60 14.97 -5.57
C ILE A 80 -1.72 13.87 -4.99
N ALA A 81 -1.70 13.69 -3.68
CA ALA A 81 -1.06 12.53 -3.05
C ALA A 81 -2.06 11.39 -2.84
N LEU A 82 -1.62 10.16 -3.08
CA LEU A 82 -2.27 8.94 -2.59
C LEU A 82 -1.37 8.28 -1.57
N ILE A 83 -1.88 8.06 -0.37
CA ILE A 83 -1.20 7.38 0.73
C ILE A 83 -2.05 6.19 1.22
N SER A 84 -1.38 5.14 1.70
CA SER A 84 -2.00 4.03 2.43
C SER A 84 -1.90 4.23 3.95
N ASP A 85 -2.54 3.39 4.71
CA ASP A 85 -2.45 3.40 6.17
C ASP A 85 -1.03 3.02 6.64
N ALA A 86 -0.33 2.14 5.91
CA ALA A 86 1.05 1.76 6.19
C ALA A 86 1.74 1.18 4.96
N GLY A 87 2.93 1.67 4.64
CA GLY A 87 3.74 1.19 3.51
C GLY A 87 3.38 1.82 2.18
N SER A 88 3.57 1.07 1.10
CA SER A 88 3.39 1.54 -0.27
C SER A 88 1.94 1.38 -0.72
N PRO A 89 1.29 2.45 -1.23
CA PRO A 89 -0.06 2.36 -1.79
C PRO A 89 -0.18 1.26 -2.86
N LEU A 90 -1.38 0.70 -3.05
CA LEU A 90 -1.71 -0.38 -4.00
C LEU A 90 -1.18 -1.78 -3.62
N ILE A 91 -0.27 -1.89 -2.69
CA ILE A 91 0.27 -3.19 -2.25
C ILE A 91 -0.66 -3.79 -1.19
N SER A 92 -1.71 -4.45 -1.64
CA SER A 92 -2.86 -4.93 -0.85
C SER A 92 -3.77 -3.81 -0.31
N ASP A 93 -3.68 -2.63 -0.91
CA ASP A 93 -4.43 -1.42 -0.58
C ASP A 93 -5.25 -0.94 -1.79
N PRO A 94 -6.31 -0.12 -1.59
CA PRO A 94 -7.11 0.43 -2.67
C PRO A 94 -6.32 1.45 -3.51
N GLY A 95 -6.84 1.76 -4.73
CA GLY A 95 -6.30 2.82 -5.59
C GLY A 95 -5.91 2.37 -7.00
N PHE A 96 -6.04 1.07 -7.32
CA PHE A 96 -5.68 0.55 -8.63
C PHE A 96 -6.47 1.24 -9.76
N ARG A 97 -7.79 1.40 -9.61
CA ARG A 97 -8.64 2.06 -10.61
C ARG A 97 -8.30 3.54 -10.75
N LEU A 98 -8.00 4.21 -9.63
CA LEU A 98 -7.58 5.61 -9.61
C LEU A 98 -6.30 5.80 -10.43
N VAL A 99 -5.27 5.01 -10.17
CA VAL A 99 -4.00 5.08 -10.90
C VAL A 99 -4.21 4.77 -12.38
N LYS A 100 -4.98 3.73 -12.69
CA LYS A 100 -5.32 3.38 -14.08
C LYS A 100 -6.05 4.51 -14.82
N ASP A 101 -6.97 5.21 -14.14
CA ASP A 101 -7.70 6.35 -14.71
C ASP A 101 -6.76 7.51 -15.06
N PHE A 102 -5.80 7.83 -14.18
CA PHE A 102 -4.80 8.86 -14.45
C PHE A 102 -3.88 8.49 -15.63
N ILE A 103 -3.38 7.25 -15.66
CA ILE A 103 -2.53 6.75 -16.75
C ILE A 103 -3.29 6.78 -18.09
N ASN A 104 -4.53 6.30 -18.14
CA ASN A 104 -5.34 6.28 -19.35
C ASN A 104 -5.63 7.69 -19.91
N LYS A 105 -5.61 8.70 -19.05
CA LYS A 105 -5.79 10.12 -19.43
C LYS A 105 -4.47 10.83 -19.73
N ASN A 106 -3.34 10.11 -19.75
CA ASN A 106 -2.00 10.68 -19.91
C ASN A 106 -1.67 11.77 -18.87
N ILE A 107 -2.26 11.67 -17.66
CA ILE A 107 -1.94 12.57 -16.55
C ILE A 107 -0.73 12.02 -15.81
N PHE A 108 0.16 12.91 -15.39
CA PHE A 108 1.39 12.54 -14.69
C PHE A 108 1.10 11.69 -13.45
N VAL A 109 1.81 10.56 -13.31
CA VAL A 109 1.80 9.69 -12.13
C VAL A 109 3.24 9.38 -11.75
N THR A 110 3.57 9.44 -10.48
CA THR A 110 4.89 9.09 -9.97
C THR A 110 4.81 8.40 -8.62
N SER A 111 5.84 7.61 -8.30
CA SER A 111 5.98 6.98 -6.98
C SER A 111 7.08 7.69 -6.17
N ILE A 112 6.80 7.87 -4.89
CA ILE A 112 7.76 8.33 -3.88
C ILE A 112 8.12 7.12 -3.02
N PRO A 113 9.26 6.49 -3.25
CA PRO A 113 9.68 5.29 -2.54
C PRO A 113 9.78 5.53 -1.03
N GLY A 114 9.56 4.48 -0.26
CA GLY A 114 9.68 4.50 1.18
C GLY A 114 9.53 3.11 1.78
N ALA A 115 9.07 3.04 3.03
CA ALA A 115 8.93 1.81 3.78
C ALA A 115 8.03 0.78 3.06
N SER A 116 8.45 -0.48 3.11
CA SER A 116 7.72 -1.61 2.55
C SER A 116 7.91 -2.85 3.42
N SER A 117 6.83 -3.36 4.00
CA SER A 117 6.87 -4.57 4.81
C SER A 117 7.25 -5.82 3.99
N VAL A 118 6.92 -5.86 2.71
CA VAL A 118 7.32 -6.94 1.79
C VAL A 118 8.85 -6.97 1.65
N VAL A 119 9.46 -5.84 1.32
CA VAL A 119 10.92 -5.75 1.14
C VAL A 119 11.63 -5.99 2.48
N SER A 120 11.19 -5.35 3.55
CA SER A 120 11.81 -5.52 4.89
C SER A 120 11.74 -6.97 5.39
N SER A 121 10.62 -7.67 5.17
CA SER A 121 10.51 -9.07 5.56
C SER A 121 11.43 -9.98 4.74
N LEU A 122 11.58 -9.73 3.44
CA LEU A 122 12.51 -10.47 2.58
C LEU A 122 13.96 -10.28 3.05
N GLN A 123 14.39 -9.05 3.33
CA GLN A 123 15.74 -8.74 3.82
C GLN A 123 16.08 -9.47 5.14
N LEU A 124 15.09 -9.65 6.01
CA LEU A 124 15.26 -10.28 7.33
C LEU A 124 15.02 -11.79 7.32
N SER A 125 14.53 -12.36 6.21
CA SER A 125 14.11 -13.77 6.17
C SER A 125 15.25 -14.77 6.17
N GLY A 126 16.44 -14.39 5.70
CA GLY A 126 17.55 -15.31 5.45
C GLY A 126 17.30 -16.31 4.31
N LEU A 127 16.23 -16.17 3.57
CA LEU A 127 15.87 -17.01 2.41
C LEU A 127 16.44 -16.44 1.11
N PRO A 128 16.59 -17.25 0.02
CA PRO A 128 16.90 -16.73 -1.30
C PRO A 128 15.81 -15.76 -1.78
N ILE A 129 16.18 -14.53 -2.14
CA ILE A 129 15.24 -13.47 -2.50
C ILE A 129 15.36 -12.98 -3.95
N ASN A 130 16.20 -13.61 -4.75
CA ASN A 130 16.37 -13.24 -6.17
C ASN A 130 15.06 -13.42 -6.96
N ASN A 131 14.28 -14.45 -6.59
CA ASN A 131 12.95 -14.71 -7.09
C ASN A 131 12.00 -14.91 -5.91
N PHE A 132 10.90 -14.18 -5.87
CA PHE A 132 9.88 -14.34 -4.85
C PHE A 132 8.48 -14.07 -5.40
N VAL A 133 7.47 -14.57 -4.71
CA VAL A 133 6.06 -14.27 -5.01
C VAL A 133 5.40 -13.63 -3.80
N PHE A 134 4.68 -12.55 -4.03
CA PHE A 134 3.80 -11.92 -3.04
C PHE A 134 2.35 -12.29 -3.32
N PHE A 135 1.68 -12.91 -2.36
CA PHE A 135 0.29 -13.38 -2.47
C PHE A 135 -0.75 -12.43 -1.84
N GLY A 136 -0.31 -11.30 -1.27
CA GLY A 136 -1.19 -10.43 -0.51
C GLY A 136 -1.66 -11.09 0.80
N PHE A 137 -2.90 -10.81 1.22
CA PHE A 137 -3.45 -11.36 2.46
C PHE A 137 -3.87 -12.81 2.34
N VAL A 138 -3.59 -13.60 3.40
CA VAL A 138 -4.10 -14.96 3.53
C VAL A 138 -5.63 -14.99 3.39
N PRO A 139 -6.20 -15.93 2.62
CA PRO A 139 -7.64 -16.05 2.46
C PRO A 139 -8.38 -16.24 3.78
N LYS A 140 -9.59 -15.65 3.90
CA LYS A 140 -10.41 -15.74 5.12
C LYS A 140 -10.90 -17.16 5.38
N LYS A 141 -11.25 -17.92 4.31
CA LYS A 141 -11.73 -19.32 4.37
C LYS A 141 -10.55 -20.27 4.54
N GLN A 142 -10.66 -21.21 5.47
CA GLN A 142 -9.60 -22.18 5.78
C GLN A 142 -9.26 -23.08 4.59
N SER A 143 -10.24 -23.54 3.83
CA SER A 143 -10.03 -24.33 2.60
C SER A 143 -9.17 -23.57 1.58
N SER A 144 -9.47 -22.29 1.33
CA SER A 144 -8.68 -21.44 0.42
C SER A 144 -7.28 -21.17 0.95
N ALA A 145 -7.11 -21.04 2.29
CA ALA A 145 -5.79 -20.89 2.90
C ALA A 145 -4.96 -22.18 2.77
N SER A 146 -5.57 -23.38 2.90
CA SER A 146 -4.89 -24.66 2.65
C SER A 146 -4.46 -24.79 1.18
N LEU A 147 -5.30 -24.38 0.22
CA LEU A 147 -4.93 -24.35 -1.19
C LEU A 147 -3.76 -23.40 -1.47
N LEU A 148 -3.74 -22.21 -0.82
CA LEU A 148 -2.61 -21.31 -0.92
C LEU A 148 -1.31 -21.96 -0.41
N ILE A 149 -1.35 -22.63 0.74
CA ILE A 149 -0.17 -23.33 1.31
C ILE A 149 0.33 -24.40 0.34
N LYS A 150 -0.58 -25.20 -0.23
CA LYS A 150 -0.22 -26.21 -1.25
C LYS A 150 0.48 -25.57 -2.45
N ARG A 151 -0.08 -24.49 -2.99
CA ARG A 151 0.53 -23.73 -4.10
C ARG A 151 1.92 -23.17 -3.74
N ILE A 152 2.10 -22.65 -2.51
CA ILE A 152 3.41 -22.14 -2.03
C ILE A 152 4.44 -23.27 -2.03
N LYS A 153 4.09 -24.48 -1.56
CA LYS A 153 4.99 -25.63 -1.58
C LYS A 153 5.39 -26.03 -3.00
N GLU A 154 4.43 -26.03 -3.93
CA GLU A 154 4.66 -26.42 -5.34
C GLU A 154 5.62 -25.43 -6.05
N LEU A 155 5.62 -24.14 -5.70
CA LEU A 155 6.46 -23.12 -6.33
C LEU A 155 7.94 -23.26 -6.01
N ASN A 156 8.30 -23.83 -4.86
CA ASN A 156 9.68 -24.00 -4.38
C ASN A 156 10.54 -22.71 -4.48
N ILE A 157 9.94 -21.55 -4.24
CA ILE A 157 10.58 -20.23 -4.21
C ILE A 157 10.10 -19.46 -2.98
N THR A 158 10.82 -18.40 -2.62
CA THR A 158 10.44 -17.55 -1.49
C THR A 158 9.07 -16.91 -1.72
N CYS A 159 8.17 -17.07 -0.76
CA CYS A 159 6.82 -16.53 -0.83
C CYS A 159 6.55 -15.58 0.34
N VAL A 160 5.92 -14.45 0.06
CA VAL A 160 5.49 -13.47 1.07
C VAL A 160 3.97 -13.47 1.14
N VAL A 161 3.43 -13.57 2.36
CA VAL A 161 1.99 -13.55 2.62
C VAL A 161 1.70 -12.62 3.79
N PHE A 162 0.71 -11.74 3.65
CA PHE A 162 0.22 -10.94 4.75
C PHE A 162 -0.76 -11.73 5.62
N VAL A 163 -0.47 -11.80 6.91
CA VAL A 163 -1.32 -12.49 7.89
C VAL A 163 -1.74 -11.50 8.98
N PRO A 164 -3.06 -11.23 9.16
CA PRO A 164 -3.50 -10.40 10.27
C PRO A 164 -3.02 -10.97 11.62
N GLY A 165 -2.47 -10.14 12.51
CA GLY A 165 -1.84 -10.59 13.77
C GLY A 165 -2.71 -11.56 14.59
N LYS A 166 -4.04 -11.29 14.67
CA LYS A 166 -5.00 -12.16 15.36
C LYS A 166 -5.14 -13.58 14.75
N LYS A 167 -4.66 -13.78 13.52
CA LYS A 167 -4.77 -15.06 12.77
C LYS A 167 -3.45 -15.80 12.63
N ILE A 168 -2.33 -15.21 13.08
CA ILE A 168 -1.00 -15.77 12.82
C ILE A 168 -0.84 -17.18 13.42
N LYS A 169 -1.25 -17.39 14.68
CA LYS A 169 -1.19 -18.68 15.35
C LYS A 169 -1.93 -19.75 14.55
N LYS A 170 -3.19 -19.47 14.19
CA LYS A 170 -4.04 -20.41 13.42
C LYS A 170 -3.44 -20.70 12.03
N PHE A 171 -2.83 -19.71 11.39
CA PHE A 171 -2.21 -19.90 10.08
C PHE A 171 -0.94 -20.74 10.16
N LEU A 172 -0.11 -20.55 11.20
CA LEU A 172 1.07 -21.37 11.45
C LEU A 172 0.68 -22.84 11.74
N GLU A 173 -0.33 -23.08 12.56
CA GLU A 173 -0.88 -24.42 12.80
C GLU A 173 -1.35 -25.08 11.49
N LEU A 174 -1.97 -24.31 10.61
CA LEU A 174 -2.42 -24.79 9.31
C LEU A 174 -1.23 -25.15 8.39
N ILE A 175 -0.17 -24.35 8.40
CA ILE A 175 1.08 -24.66 7.67
C ILE A 175 1.67 -25.97 8.20
N MET A 176 1.83 -26.11 9.53
CA MET A 176 2.39 -27.32 10.14
C MET A 176 1.59 -28.58 9.78
N LYS A 177 0.26 -28.49 9.78
CA LYS A 177 -0.61 -29.59 9.39
C LYS A 177 -0.42 -30.00 7.93
N ASN A 178 -0.28 -29.04 7.02
CA ASN A 178 -0.08 -29.31 5.59
C ASN A 178 1.39 -29.57 5.22
N SER A 179 2.33 -29.50 6.18
CA SER A 179 3.75 -29.77 5.94
C SER A 179 4.16 -31.20 6.30
N LYS A 180 3.24 -32.01 6.87
CA LYS A 180 3.50 -33.40 7.25
C LYS A 180 3.21 -34.41 6.13
N ASP A 181 2.65 -33.94 5.02
CA ASP A 181 2.43 -34.68 3.77
C ASP A 181 3.44 -34.16 2.71
#